data_dba506dc60156c242e5edd64a5826100
#
_entry.id   dba506dc60156c242e5edd64a5826100
#
_cell.length_a   1.000
_cell.length_b   1.000
_cell.length_c   1.000
_cell.angle_alpha   90.00
_cell.angle_beta   90.00
_cell.angle_gamma   90.00
#
_symmetry.space_group_name_H-M   'P 1'
#
loop_
_entity.id
_entity.type
_entity.pdbx_description
1 polymer ?
#
loop_
_entity_poly.entity_id
_entity_poly.type
_entity_poly.pdbx_seq_one_letter_code
_entity_poly.pdbx_strand_id
1 'polypeptide(L)'
;MTLGDRLVVMNNGYAAQIGSPLEVYERPANLFVAGFIGSPAMNFMEVTVQEGGQALKLPGDTQIPLNGSALPGWVGKKAILGIRPEHMELDSKGPRTILVTVGQVELLGADTLVHGHIGDEKVSLTVRLSDVHRFEKHATIRLSIAQEKLHLFDPETKKRIV
;
A
#
# COMPACT_ATOMS: atom_id res chain seq x y z
N MET A 1 8.12 -11.17 13.22
CA MET A 1 8.30 -10.08 14.20
C MET A 1 7.98 -10.53 15.62
N THR A 2 8.65 -11.56 16.06
CA THR A 2 8.36 -12.18 17.38
C THR A 2 9.53 -12.08 18.37
N LEU A 3 10.64 -11.46 17.97
CA LEU A 3 11.86 -11.43 18.77
C LEU A 3 12.11 -10.01 19.28
N GLY A 4 11.75 -9.76 20.53
CA GLY A 4 12.07 -8.53 21.23
C GLY A 4 10.89 -7.56 21.38
N ASP A 5 10.98 -6.73 22.41
CA ASP A 5 9.97 -5.73 22.75
C ASP A 5 10.15 -4.41 22.00
N ARG A 6 11.32 -4.19 21.45
CA ARG A 6 11.68 -2.99 20.69
C ARG A 6 12.46 -3.35 19.45
N LEU A 7 12.11 -2.68 18.36
CA LEU A 7 12.76 -2.79 17.08
C LEU A 7 13.43 -1.46 16.74
N VAL A 8 14.66 -1.52 16.27
CA VAL A 8 15.38 -0.35 15.75
C VAL A 8 15.63 -0.61 14.26
N VAL A 9 15.10 0.25 13.40
CA VAL A 9 15.38 0.20 11.96
C VAL A 9 16.49 1.18 11.66
N MET A 10 17.62 0.66 11.21
CA MET A 10 18.82 1.45 10.90
C MET A 10 18.88 1.77 9.41
N ASN A 11 19.25 3.00 9.08
CA ASN A 11 19.48 3.46 7.72
C ASN A 11 20.74 4.34 7.70
N ASN A 12 21.76 3.89 6.98
CA ASN A 12 23.04 4.61 6.84
C ASN A 12 23.65 5.06 8.18
N GLY A 13 23.58 4.19 9.19
CA GLY A 13 24.13 4.46 10.52
C GLY A 13 23.21 5.26 11.45
N TYR A 14 22.04 5.67 10.98
CA TYR A 14 21.05 6.39 11.79
C TYR A 14 19.86 5.50 12.11
N ALA A 15 19.27 5.68 13.29
CA ALA A 15 18.01 5.02 13.63
C ALA A 15 16.88 5.73 12.88
N ALA A 16 16.36 5.07 11.85
CA ALA A 16 15.23 5.59 11.06
C ALA A 16 13.92 5.54 11.85
N GLN A 17 13.75 4.53 12.69
CA GLN A 17 12.61 4.42 13.60
C GLN A 17 12.95 3.47 14.75
N ILE A 18 12.42 3.78 15.92
CA ILE A 18 12.52 2.94 17.13
C ILE A 18 11.11 2.77 17.68
N GLY A 19 10.69 1.55 17.95
CA GLY A 19 9.37 1.28 18.50
C GLY A 19 9.14 -0.21 18.71
N SER A 20 7.94 -0.57 19.14
CA SER A 20 7.57 -1.99 19.15
C SER A 20 7.48 -2.51 17.71
N PRO A 21 7.67 -3.81 17.48
CA PRO A 21 7.53 -4.37 16.14
C PRO A 21 6.19 -4.02 15.48
N LEU A 22 5.12 -4.03 16.24
CA LEU A 22 3.78 -3.71 15.75
C LEU A 22 3.65 -2.25 15.35
N GLU A 23 4.17 -1.31 16.17
CA GLU A 23 4.16 0.12 15.84
C GLU A 23 4.93 0.41 14.55
N VAL A 24 6.11 -0.16 14.41
CA VAL A 24 6.94 0.03 13.23
C VAL A 24 6.26 -0.53 11.98
N TYR A 25 5.56 -1.65 12.12
CA TYR A 25 4.80 -2.25 11.04
C TYR A 25 3.56 -1.43 10.66
N GLU A 26 2.75 -1.04 11.64
CA GLU A 26 1.49 -0.34 11.41
C GLU A 26 1.67 1.14 11.08
N ARG A 27 2.70 1.77 11.64
CA ARG A 27 2.94 3.20 11.47
C ARG A 27 4.40 3.50 11.13
N PRO A 28 4.88 3.04 9.96
CA PRO A 28 6.24 3.35 9.56
C PRO A 28 6.42 4.86 9.39
N ALA A 29 7.52 5.39 9.93
CA ALA A 29 7.75 6.84 9.98
C ALA A 29 8.08 7.43 8.61
N ASN A 30 8.63 6.63 7.70
CA ASN A 30 9.05 7.09 6.38
C ASN A 30 9.03 5.94 5.36
N LEU A 31 9.30 6.27 4.10
CA LEU A 31 9.33 5.29 3.00
C LEU A 31 10.35 4.18 3.22
N PHE A 32 11.51 4.50 3.76
CA PHE A 32 12.55 3.50 4.00
C PHE A 32 12.06 2.42 4.97
N VAL A 33 11.50 2.83 6.11
CA VAL A 33 10.97 1.90 7.11
C VAL A 33 9.82 1.08 6.54
N ALA A 34 8.89 1.74 5.84
CA ALA A 34 7.73 1.09 5.24
C ALA A 34 8.13 0.00 4.24
N GLY A 35 9.13 0.27 3.41
CA GLY A 35 9.62 -0.68 2.41
C GLY A 35 10.52 -1.77 3.00
N PHE A 36 11.17 -1.49 4.13
CA PHE A 36 12.09 -2.42 4.79
C PHE A 36 11.34 -3.49 5.60
N ILE A 37 10.26 -3.11 6.26
CA ILE A 37 9.49 -4.01 7.13
C ILE A 37 8.38 -4.72 6.36
N GLY A 38 8.37 -6.02 6.45
CA GLY A 38 7.36 -6.87 5.82
C GLY A 38 7.91 -7.67 4.64
N SER A 39 7.26 -8.76 4.33
CA SER A 39 7.59 -9.64 3.20
C SER A 39 6.31 -10.24 2.62
N PRO A 40 5.95 -9.91 1.35
CA PRO A 40 6.64 -8.96 0.46
C PRO A 40 6.63 -7.52 0.97
N ALA A 41 7.47 -6.68 0.38
CA ALA A 41 7.54 -5.26 0.74
C ALA A 41 6.25 -4.51 0.41
N MET A 42 6.02 -3.38 1.08
CA MET A 42 4.90 -2.49 0.80
C MET A 42 4.92 -2.02 -0.66
N ASN A 43 3.75 -1.97 -1.27
CA ASN A 43 3.59 -1.38 -2.59
C ASN A 43 3.57 0.14 -2.47
N PHE A 44 4.28 0.83 -3.34
CA PHE A 44 4.28 2.28 -3.41
C PHE A 44 3.82 2.74 -4.78
N MET A 45 3.01 3.79 -4.82
CA MET A 45 2.60 4.43 -6.07
C MET A 45 2.36 5.92 -5.86
N GLU A 46 2.64 6.69 -6.89
CA GLU A 46 2.38 8.12 -6.88
C GLU A 46 0.87 8.36 -7.07
N VAL A 47 0.31 9.18 -6.20
CA VAL A 47 -1.12 9.55 -6.26
C VAL A 47 -1.23 11.06 -6.19
N THR A 48 -2.37 11.59 -6.63
CA THR A 48 -2.70 13.01 -6.50
C THR A 48 -3.84 13.18 -5.52
N VAL A 49 -3.68 14.08 -4.56
CA VAL A 49 -4.75 14.42 -3.62
C VAL A 49 -5.76 15.29 -4.35
N GLN A 50 -7.01 14.83 -4.41
CA GLN A 50 -8.08 15.50 -5.14
C GLN A 50 -8.59 16.73 -4.39
N GLU A 51 -9.34 17.56 -5.10
CA GLU A 51 -9.98 18.74 -4.56
C GLU A 51 -10.82 18.39 -3.32
N GLY A 52 -10.72 19.20 -2.29
CA GLY A 52 -11.35 18.92 -1.00
C GLY A 52 -10.55 18.01 -0.07
N GLY A 53 -9.46 17.37 -0.56
CA GLY A 53 -8.63 16.48 0.26
C GLY A 53 -9.31 15.18 0.67
N GLN A 54 -10.41 14.80 0.01
CA GLN A 54 -11.24 13.65 0.40
C GLN A 54 -11.16 12.48 -0.58
N ALA A 55 -10.24 12.52 -1.53
CA ALA A 55 -10.02 11.42 -2.45
C ALA A 55 -8.58 11.43 -2.96
N LEU A 56 -8.10 10.26 -3.33
CA LEU A 56 -6.81 10.07 -3.97
C LEU A 56 -7.04 9.60 -5.40
N LYS A 57 -6.37 10.22 -6.36
CA LYS A 57 -6.36 9.76 -7.75
C LYS A 57 -5.13 8.88 -7.97
N LEU A 58 -5.38 7.62 -8.28
CA LEU A 58 -4.36 6.63 -8.57
C LEU A 58 -4.08 6.57 -10.07
N PRO A 59 -2.99 5.90 -10.49
CA PRO A 59 -2.77 5.58 -11.90
C PRO A 59 -3.98 4.85 -12.50
N GLY A 60 -4.31 5.15 -13.75
CA GLY A 60 -5.47 4.56 -14.44
C GLY A 60 -6.81 5.21 -14.10
N ASP A 61 -6.79 6.44 -13.62
CA ASP A 61 -7.97 7.24 -13.26
C ASP A 61 -8.85 6.64 -12.16
N THR A 62 -8.33 5.67 -11.42
CA THR A 62 -9.00 5.13 -10.25
C THR A 62 -8.96 6.15 -9.11
N GLN A 63 -10.10 6.35 -8.45
CA GLN A 63 -10.19 7.25 -7.29
C GLN A 63 -10.52 6.45 -6.04
N ILE A 64 -9.78 6.74 -4.96
CA ILE A 64 -10.04 6.15 -3.64
C ILE A 64 -10.57 7.24 -2.73
N PRO A 65 -11.83 7.14 -2.26
CA PRO A 65 -12.38 8.12 -1.32
C PRO A 65 -11.74 8.00 0.07
N LEU A 66 -11.56 9.13 0.72
CA LEU A 66 -11.09 9.21 2.10
C LEU A 66 -12.21 9.76 2.98
N ASN A 67 -12.59 9.02 4.00
CA ASN A 67 -13.62 9.46 4.93
C ASN A 67 -12.99 10.20 6.12
N GLY A 68 -13.50 11.38 6.41
CA GLY A 68 -13.18 12.12 7.63
C GLY A 68 -11.77 12.69 7.73
N SER A 69 -10.92 12.42 6.78
CA SER A 69 -9.53 12.88 6.80
C SER A 69 -9.27 13.76 5.60
N ALA A 70 -9.71 15.00 5.70
CA ALA A 70 -9.28 15.99 4.73
C ALA A 70 -7.76 16.19 4.87
N LEU A 71 -7.06 16.27 3.75
CA LEU A 71 -5.64 16.58 3.70
C LEU A 71 -5.47 18.01 3.14
N PRO A 72 -5.86 19.05 3.89
CA PRO A 72 -5.99 20.40 3.32
C PRO A 72 -4.69 20.99 2.81
N GLY A 73 -3.57 20.62 3.41
CA GLY A 73 -2.25 21.06 2.95
C GLY A 73 -1.73 20.32 1.72
N TRP A 74 -2.47 19.30 1.24
CA TRP A 74 -2.02 18.41 0.16
C TRP A 74 -2.91 18.46 -1.08
N VAL A 75 -3.99 19.23 -1.06
CA VAL A 75 -4.91 19.34 -2.19
C VAL A 75 -4.17 19.73 -3.47
N GLY A 76 -4.36 18.96 -4.52
CA GLY A 76 -3.69 19.15 -5.81
C GLY A 76 -2.24 18.71 -5.86
N LYS A 77 -1.68 18.27 -4.74
CA LYS A 77 -0.29 17.82 -4.65
C LYS A 77 -0.18 16.32 -4.83
N LYS A 78 1.02 15.90 -5.20
CA LYS A 78 1.36 14.49 -5.30
C LYS A 78 1.81 13.96 -3.95
N ALA A 79 1.42 12.72 -3.65
CA ALA A 79 1.85 11.98 -2.49
C ALA A 79 2.23 10.56 -2.92
N ILE A 80 2.92 9.83 -2.06
CA ILE A 80 3.20 8.41 -2.30
C ILE A 80 2.26 7.61 -1.43
N LEU A 81 1.42 6.79 -2.08
CA LEU A 81 0.53 5.86 -1.40
C LEU A 81 1.26 4.55 -1.18
N GLY A 82 1.25 4.07 0.06
CA GLY A 82 1.77 2.76 0.43
C GLY A 82 0.63 1.83 0.82
N ILE A 83 0.65 0.62 0.27
CA ILE A 83 -0.32 -0.43 0.60
C ILE A 83 0.44 -1.74 0.75
N ARG A 84 0.27 -2.40 1.89
CA ARG A 84 0.87 -3.71 2.10
C ARG A 84 0.15 -4.78 1.29
N PRO A 85 0.89 -5.74 0.72
CA PRO A 85 0.28 -6.80 -0.10
C PRO A 85 -0.84 -7.56 0.60
N GLU A 86 -0.71 -7.80 1.90
CA GLU A 86 -1.69 -8.53 2.73
C GLU A 86 -2.92 -7.70 3.12
N HIS A 87 -2.92 -6.40 2.90
CA HIS A 87 -4.03 -5.51 3.26
C HIS A 87 -5.00 -5.25 2.10
N MET A 88 -4.83 -5.95 1.00
CA MET A 88 -5.77 -5.93 -0.12
C MET A 88 -6.57 -7.23 -0.13
N GLU A 89 -7.90 -7.11 -0.22
CA GLU A 89 -8.80 -8.26 -0.17
C GLU A 89 -9.65 -8.34 -1.43
N LEU A 90 -9.96 -9.56 -1.85
CA LEU A 90 -10.92 -9.78 -2.92
C LEU A 90 -12.31 -9.39 -2.43
N ASP A 91 -12.80 -8.25 -2.90
CA ASP A 91 -14.11 -7.76 -2.55
C ASP A 91 -14.66 -6.87 -3.66
N SER A 92 -15.93 -7.02 -3.96
CA SER A 92 -16.59 -6.24 -4.98
C SER A 92 -17.43 -5.09 -4.42
N LYS A 93 -17.51 -4.92 -3.10
CA LYS A 93 -18.50 -4.04 -2.46
C LYS A 93 -17.96 -2.86 -1.67
N GLY A 94 -16.67 -2.76 -1.45
CA GLY A 94 -16.08 -1.67 -0.70
C GLY A 94 -16.03 -0.35 -1.49
N PRO A 95 -16.04 0.80 -0.79
CA PRO A 95 -15.91 2.10 -1.45
C PRO A 95 -14.50 2.35 -1.97
N ARG A 96 -13.50 1.65 -1.43
CA ARG A 96 -12.09 1.78 -1.84
C ARG A 96 -11.67 0.53 -2.56
N THR A 97 -11.86 0.55 -3.86
CA THR A 97 -11.51 -0.58 -4.72
C THR A 97 -10.51 -0.18 -5.78
N ILE A 98 -9.63 -1.12 -6.10
CA ILE A 98 -8.70 -1.00 -7.22
C ILE A 98 -8.83 -2.21 -8.14
N LEU A 99 -8.57 -1.99 -9.42
CA LEU A 99 -8.56 -3.05 -10.42
C LEU A 99 -7.11 -3.39 -10.75
N VAL A 100 -6.76 -4.65 -10.58
CA VAL A 100 -5.42 -5.15 -10.86
C VAL A 100 -5.47 -6.13 -12.01
N THR A 101 -4.62 -5.92 -13.00
CA THR A 101 -4.42 -6.87 -14.10
C THR A 101 -3.37 -7.88 -13.68
N VAL A 102 -3.75 -9.14 -13.67
CA VAL A 102 -2.88 -10.24 -13.22
C VAL A 102 -1.76 -10.50 -14.23
N GLY A 103 -0.52 -10.50 -13.76
CA GLY A 103 0.63 -10.91 -14.56
C GLY A 103 1.09 -12.32 -14.23
N GLN A 104 1.44 -12.55 -12.96
CA GLN A 104 1.94 -13.83 -12.49
C GLN A 104 1.32 -14.18 -11.14
N VAL A 105 1.08 -15.46 -10.92
CA VAL A 105 0.53 -15.98 -9.66
C VAL A 105 1.49 -17.00 -9.07
N GLU A 106 1.81 -16.82 -7.79
CA GLU A 106 2.61 -17.79 -7.02
C GLU A 106 1.76 -18.38 -5.90
N LEU A 107 1.71 -19.69 -5.85
CA LEU A 107 1.01 -20.42 -4.79
C LEU A 107 2.01 -20.72 -3.66
N LEU A 108 1.74 -20.21 -2.48
CA LEU A 108 2.61 -20.37 -1.31
C LEU A 108 2.07 -21.38 -0.29
N GLY A 109 1.24 -22.32 -0.73
CA GLY A 109 0.56 -23.26 0.16
C GLY A 109 -0.72 -22.66 0.73
N ALA A 110 -0.63 -21.96 1.85
CA ALA A 110 -1.80 -21.34 2.49
C ALA A 110 -2.21 -20.00 1.86
N ASP A 111 -1.31 -19.35 1.15
CA ASP A 111 -1.53 -18.02 0.56
C ASP A 111 -1.23 -18.00 -0.93
N THR A 112 -1.74 -16.99 -1.61
CA THR A 112 -1.47 -16.73 -3.02
C THR A 112 -0.85 -15.34 -3.17
N LEU A 113 0.28 -15.25 -3.88
CA LEU A 113 0.84 -13.97 -4.31
C LEU A 113 0.43 -13.69 -5.74
N VAL A 114 -0.11 -12.50 -5.97
CA VAL A 114 -0.45 -12.03 -7.31
C VAL A 114 0.48 -10.88 -7.66
N HIS A 115 1.25 -11.03 -8.72
CA HIS A 115 2.06 -9.96 -9.29
C HIS A 115 1.31 -9.41 -10.50
N GLY A 116 0.95 -8.15 -10.45
CA GLY A 116 0.18 -7.53 -11.50
C GLY A 116 0.51 -6.06 -11.65
N HIS A 117 -0.39 -5.33 -12.30
CA HIS A 117 -0.23 -3.90 -12.49
C HIS A 117 -1.59 -3.20 -12.49
N ILE A 118 -1.56 -1.90 -12.24
CA ILE A 118 -2.74 -1.03 -12.34
C ILE A 118 -2.52 0.02 -13.41
N GLY A 119 -3.61 0.38 -14.11
CA GLY A 119 -3.60 1.40 -15.14
C GLY A 119 -2.83 1.01 -16.40
N ASP A 120 -2.89 1.89 -17.38
CA ASP A 120 -2.21 1.71 -18.65
C ASP A 120 -0.69 1.91 -18.52
N GLU A 121 -0.27 2.66 -17.52
CA GLU A 121 1.15 2.91 -17.23
C GLU A 121 1.85 1.72 -16.56
N LYS A 122 1.10 0.66 -16.31
CA LYS A 122 1.62 -0.60 -15.76
C LYS A 122 2.40 -0.43 -14.47
N VAL A 123 1.84 0.31 -13.52
CA VAL A 123 2.40 0.42 -12.18
C VAL A 123 2.32 -0.94 -11.49
N SER A 124 3.47 -1.50 -11.19
CA SER A 124 3.58 -2.84 -10.61
C SER A 124 3.00 -2.91 -9.21
N LEU A 125 2.32 -4.00 -8.91
CA LEU A 125 1.68 -4.24 -7.62
C LEU A 125 1.78 -5.70 -7.24
N THR A 126 2.07 -5.97 -5.97
CA THR A 126 2.06 -7.32 -5.39
C THR A 126 0.93 -7.41 -4.38
N VAL A 127 0.11 -8.44 -4.50
CA VAL A 127 -1.04 -8.71 -3.62
C VAL A 127 -0.82 -10.07 -2.96
N ARG A 128 -1.09 -10.16 -1.66
CA ARG A 128 -1.08 -11.41 -0.92
C ARG A 128 -2.49 -11.74 -0.46
N LEU A 129 -3.05 -12.81 -1.00
CA LEU A 129 -4.39 -13.28 -0.68
C LEU A 129 -4.31 -14.52 0.20
N SER A 130 -5.19 -14.59 1.20
CA SER A 130 -5.38 -15.82 1.98
C SER A 130 -5.99 -16.91 1.11
N ASP A 131 -5.64 -18.14 1.39
CA ASP A 131 -6.10 -19.31 0.65
C ASP A 131 -5.52 -19.40 -0.77
N VAL A 132 -5.86 -20.50 -1.42
CA VAL A 132 -5.42 -20.77 -2.79
C VAL A 132 -6.39 -20.16 -3.77
N HIS A 133 -5.88 -19.22 -4.56
CA HIS A 133 -6.64 -18.59 -5.65
C HIS A 133 -5.91 -18.85 -6.98
N ARG A 134 -6.69 -19.14 -8.01
CA ARG A 134 -6.17 -19.34 -9.35
C ARG A 134 -6.76 -18.28 -10.28
N PHE A 135 -5.88 -17.50 -10.87
CA PHE A 135 -6.26 -16.46 -11.82
C PHE A 135 -5.53 -16.71 -13.13
N GLU A 136 -6.22 -16.44 -14.23
CA GLU A 136 -5.60 -16.47 -15.54
C GLU A 136 -4.77 -15.21 -15.75
N LYS A 137 -3.70 -15.34 -16.52
CA LYS A 137 -2.88 -14.21 -16.93
C LYS A 137 -3.73 -13.21 -17.70
N HIS A 138 -3.55 -11.93 -17.42
CA HIS A 138 -4.33 -10.81 -17.97
C HIS A 138 -5.76 -10.68 -17.43
N ALA A 139 -6.17 -11.54 -16.51
CA ALA A 139 -7.45 -11.35 -15.81
C ALA A 139 -7.41 -10.05 -14.99
N THR A 140 -8.56 -9.42 -14.85
CA THR A 140 -8.72 -8.25 -13.99
C THR A 140 -9.41 -8.66 -12.72
N ILE A 141 -8.78 -8.37 -11.57
CA ILE A 141 -9.36 -8.64 -10.26
C ILE A 141 -9.63 -7.33 -9.53
N ARG A 142 -10.72 -7.31 -8.78
CA ARG A 142 -11.11 -6.16 -7.97
C ARG A 142 -10.73 -6.42 -6.52
N LEU A 143 -10.00 -5.47 -5.96
CA LEU A 143 -9.51 -5.56 -4.58
C LEU A 143 -10.05 -4.39 -3.78
N SER A 144 -10.41 -4.63 -2.53
CA SER A 144 -10.80 -3.59 -1.58
C SER A 144 -9.71 -3.36 -0.56
N ILE A 145 -9.66 -2.14 -0.03
CA ILE A 145 -8.66 -1.72 0.95
C ILE A 145 -9.36 -0.91 2.03
N ALA A 146 -9.12 -1.26 3.29
CA ALA A 146 -9.61 -0.48 4.41
C ALA A 146 -8.81 0.83 4.54
N GLN A 147 -9.48 1.94 4.87
CA GLN A 147 -8.83 3.25 4.94
C GLN A 147 -7.69 3.29 5.97
N GLU A 148 -7.84 2.65 7.11
CA GLU A 148 -6.82 2.59 8.15
C GLU A 148 -5.56 1.82 7.74
N LYS A 149 -5.62 1.08 6.62
CA LYS A 149 -4.48 0.35 6.06
C LYS A 149 -3.76 1.12 4.94
N LEU A 150 -4.23 2.31 4.60
CA LEU A 150 -3.56 3.19 3.65
C LEU A 150 -2.46 3.99 4.35
N HIS A 151 -1.34 4.14 3.69
CA HIS A 151 -0.23 4.96 4.17
C HIS A 151 0.09 6.02 3.14
N LEU A 152 0.30 7.26 3.58
CA LEU A 152 0.68 8.35 2.69
C LEU A 152 2.01 8.95 3.16
N PHE A 153 2.88 9.21 2.20
CA PHE A 153 4.21 9.75 2.44
C PHE A 153 4.46 10.95 1.54
N ASP A 154 5.26 11.88 2.05
CA ASP A 154 5.72 13.05 1.29
C ASP A 154 6.78 12.59 0.26
N PRO A 155 6.60 12.88 -1.04
CA PRO A 155 7.58 12.49 -2.05
C PRO A 155 8.95 13.14 -1.88
N GLU A 156 9.00 14.34 -1.28
CA GLU A 156 10.25 15.08 -1.08
C GLU A 156 10.97 14.67 0.20
N THR A 157 10.30 14.75 1.33
CA THR A 157 10.91 14.44 2.64
C THR A 157 10.94 12.95 2.94
N LYS A 158 10.14 12.15 2.22
CA LYS A 158 9.93 10.71 2.42
C LYS A 158 9.25 10.39 3.76
N LYS A 159 8.84 11.39 4.51
CA LYS A 159 8.19 11.22 5.80
C LYS A 159 6.71 10.90 5.66
N ARG A 160 6.17 10.19 6.65
CA ARG A 160 4.76 9.87 6.73
C ARG A 160 3.92 11.14 6.84
N ILE A 161 2.83 11.21 6.07
CA ILE A 161 1.82 12.26 6.16
C ILE A 161 0.68 11.78 7.06
N VAL A 162 0.20 10.58 6.79
CA VAL A 162 -0.92 9.96 7.52
C VAL A 162 -0.71 8.46 7.64
#